data_7c5997b2e96fcd37b13dd533ad247cf2
#
_entry.id   7c5997b2e96fcd37b13dd533ad247cf2
#
_cell.length_a   1.000
_cell.length_b   1.000
_cell.length_c   1.000
_cell.angle_alpha   90.00
_cell.angle_beta   90.00
_cell.angle_gamma   90.00
#
_symmetry.space_group_name_H-M   'P 1'
#
loop_
_entity.id
_entity.type
_entity.pdbx_description
1 polymer ?
#
loop_
_entity_poly.entity_id
_entity_poly.type
_entity_poly.pdbx_seq_one_letter_code
_entity_poly.pdbx_strand_id
1 'polypeptide(L)'
;MKIRAQIGMVLNLDKCIGCHTCSVTCKNVWTSRDGVEYAWFNNVETKPGIGYPKEWENQDKWNGGWVRKPDGKLQPRQGGKLKILANIFANPNLPQIDEYYEPFTYDYEHLQNAPEMQTPPTARPISVLTGEKMEKIEWGPNWEDDLGGERAKRAKDALFEGIQKDMHAAFENTFMMYLPRLCEHCLNPTCVASCPSGSIYKREDDGIVLIDQDKCRGWRMCISGCPYKKIYYNWTSGKAEKCTFCYPRIESGQPTVCS
;
A
#
# COMPACT_ATOMS: atom_id res chain seq x y z
N MET A 1 1.25 25.94 2.47
CA MET A 1 0.16 25.46 3.33
C MET A 1 0.78 25.02 4.65
N LYS A 2 0.33 25.58 5.77
CA LYS A 2 0.78 25.15 7.10
C LYS A 2 -0.23 24.17 7.66
N ILE A 3 0.18 22.90 7.77
CA ILE A 3 -0.62 21.87 8.42
C ILE A 3 -0.39 21.98 9.94
N ARG A 4 -1.44 22.20 10.70
CA ARG A 4 -1.38 22.37 12.16
C ARG A 4 -1.25 21.04 12.88
N ALA A 5 -1.94 20.02 12.37
CA ALA A 5 -1.89 18.66 12.86
C ALA A 5 -2.06 17.67 11.70
N GLN A 6 -1.61 16.46 11.89
CA GLN A 6 -1.83 15.35 10.96
C GLN A 6 -2.51 14.23 11.72
N ILE A 7 -3.75 13.97 11.38
CA ILE A 7 -4.46 12.79 11.86
C ILE A 7 -3.85 11.54 11.21
N GLY A 8 -3.73 10.49 11.98
CA GLY A 8 -3.24 9.20 11.54
C GLY A 8 -4.06 8.05 12.14
N MET A 9 -3.91 6.88 11.57
CA MET A 9 -4.48 5.64 12.08
C MET A 9 -3.36 4.62 12.25
N VAL A 10 -3.32 3.99 13.41
CA VAL A 10 -2.41 2.88 13.69
C VAL A 10 -3.19 1.58 13.54
N LEU A 11 -2.68 0.68 12.70
CA LEU A 11 -3.25 -0.65 12.48
C LEU A 11 -2.32 -1.68 13.11
N ASN A 12 -2.81 -2.42 14.08
CA ASN A 12 -2.06 -3.53 14.66
C ASN A 12 -2.30 -4.79 13.81
N LEU A 13 -1.36 -5.08 12.93
CA LEU A 13 -1.47 -6.18 11.98
C LEU A 13 -1.35 -7.55 12.64
N ASP A 14 -0.66 -7.63 13.79
CA ASP A 14 -0.55 -8.88 14.55
C ASP A 14 -1.89 -9.36 15.10
N LYS A 15 -2.81 -8.42 15.33
CA LYS A 15 -4.16 -8.71 15.81
C LYS A 15 -5.19 -8.85 14.68
N CYS A 16 -4.83 -8.54 13.45
CA CYS A 16 -5.75 -8.62 12.33
C CYS A 16 -5.97 -10.10 11.93
N ILE A 17 -7.20 -10.55 12.04
CA ILE A 17 -7.61 -11.92 11.67
C ILE A 17 -8.29 -11.99 10.29
N GLY A 18 -8.30 -10.89 9.55
CA GLY A 18 -8.93 -10.85 8.22
C GLY A 18 -10.45 -10.97 8.20
N CYS A 19 -11.13 -10.60 9.28
CA CYS A 19 -12.59 -10.74 9.39
C CYS A 19 -13.40 -9.78 8.50
N HIS A 20 -12.76 -8.82 7.85
CA HIS A 20 -13.35 -7.81 6.95
C HIS A 20 -14.42 -6.90 7.57
N THR A 21 -14.66 -6.95 8.87
CA THR A 21 -15.65 -6.09 9.54
C THR A 21 -15.39 -4.60 9.24
N CYS A 22 -14.15 -4.16 9.33
CA CYS A 22 -13.76 -2.79 9.02
C CYS A 22 -14.04 -2.39 7.55
N SER A 23 -13.94 -3.34 6.62
CA SER A 23 -14.25 -3.10 5.20
C SER A 23 -15.74 -3.04 4.96
N VAL A 24 -16.51 -3.95 5.54
CA VAL A 24 -17.98 -4.02 5.38
C VAL A 24 -18.66 -2.81 6.00
N THR A 25 -18.26 -2.41 7.20
CA THR A 25 -18.82 -1.21 7.84
C THR A 25 -18.50 0.06 7.05
N CYS A 26 -17.27 0.20 6.56
CA CYS A 26 -16.91 1.30 5.68
C CYS A 26 -17.72 1.30 4.37
N LYS A 27 -17.91 0.12 3.77
CA LYS A 27 -18.71 -0.09 2.58
C LYS A 27 -20.14 0.38 2.78
N ASN A 28 -20.78 -0.07 3.84
CA ASN A 28 -22.17 0.23 4.13
C ASN A 28 -22.41 1.73 4.37
N VAL A 29 -21.47 2.41 5.01
CA VAL A 29 -21.61 3.83 5.34
C VAL A 29 -21.31 4.72 4.12
N TRP A 30 -20.29 4.37 3.31
CA TRP A 30 -19.74 5.31 2.34
C TRP A 30 -19.98 4.94 0.88
N THR A 31 -19.99 3.67 0.53
CA THR A 31 -19.98 3.25 -0.88
C THR A 31 -21.09 2.30 -1.30
N SER A 32 -22.03 1.96 -0.41
CA SER A 32 -23.24 1.21 -0.78
C SER A 32 -24.31 2.14 -1.33
N ARG A 33 -24.00 2.81 -2.46
CA ARG A 33 -24.90 3.75 -3.13
C ARG A 33 -24.55 3.82 -4.61
N ASP A 34 -25.52 4.29 -5.39
CA ASP A 34 -25.45 4.32 -6.85
C ASP A 34 -24.19 5.00 -7.39
N GLY A 35 -23.53 4.33 -8.30
CA GLY A 35 -22.35 4.82 -9.02
C GLY A 35 -21.02 4.53 -8.34
N VAL A 36 -20.99 4.08 -7.08
CA VAL A 36 -19.78 3.72 -6.33
C VAL A 36 -19.85 2.35 -5.68
N GLU A 37 -20.80 1.52 -6.05
CA GLU A 37 -21.01 0.17 -5.50
C GLU A 37 -19.77 -0.72 -5.66
N TYR A 38 -19.01 -0.52 -6.72
CA TYR A 38 -17.77 -1.25 -6.97
C TYR A 38 -16.61 -0.82 -6.06
N ALA A 39 -16.73 0.37 -5.43
CA ALA A 39 -15.63 0.98 -4.69
C ALA A 39 -15.54 0.43 -3.27
N TRP A 40 -14.32 0.21 -2.80
CA TRP A 40 -13.99 -0.15 -1.43
C TRP A 40 -12.97 0.86 -0.88
N PHE A 41 -13.43 1.80 -0.07
CA PHE A 41 -12.53 2.79 0.55
C PHE A 41 -11.54 2.12 1.50
N ASN A 42 -12.00 1.12 2.24
CA ASN A 42 -11.16 0.21 2.99
C ASN A 42 -11.37 -1.22 2.49
N ASN A 43 -10.31 -1.94 2.26
CA ASN A 43 -10.34 -3.36 1.98
C ASN A 43 -9.19 -4.06 2.70
N VAL A 44 -9.44 -5.26 3.20
CA VAL A 44 -8.42 -6.09 3.82
C VAL A 44 -7.89 -7.06 2.76
N GLU A 45 -6.60 -7.01 2.50
CA GLU A 45 -5.93 -7.90 1.58
C GLU A 45 -5.18 -8.97 2.34
N THR A 46 -5.30 -10.21 1.90
CA THR A 46 -4.41 -11.28 2.34
C THR A 46 -3.09 -11.09 1.59
N LYS A 47 -2.03 -10.91 2.32
CA LYS A 47 -0.67 -10.81 1.79
C LYS A 47 0.10 -12.05 2.20
N PRO A 48 0.27 -13.01 1.30
CA PRO A 48 1.35 -13.94 1.47
C PRO A 48 2.63 -13.16 1.25
N GLY A 49 3.59 -13.30 2.12
CA GLY A 49 4.78 -12.49 1.96
C GLY A 49 5.90 -12.94 2.84
N ILE A 50 7.05 -12.63 2.37
CA ILE A 50 8.32 -12.81 3.04
C ILE A 50 8.94 -11.47 3.43
N GLY A 51 8.16 -10.39 3.29
CA GLY A 51 8.59 -9.04 3.61
C GLY A 51 9.24 -8.30 2.44
N TYR A 52 9.43 -7.00 2.59
CA TYR A 52 10.05 -6.10 1.63
C TYR A 52 10.97 -5.10 2.33
N PRO A 53 12.07 -4.76 1.71
CA PRO A 53 12.74 -5.40 0.58
C PRO A 53 13.33 -6.76 0.97
N LYS A 54 13.90 -7.49 0.02
CA LYS A 54 14.62 -8.75 0.33
C LYS A 54 15.64 -8.51 1.44
N GLU A 55 15.74 -9.46 2.35
CA GLU A 55 16.60 -9.34 3.54
C GLU A 55 16.34 -8.07 4.37
N TRP A 56 15.08 -7.64 4.48
CA TRP A 56 14.69 -6.40 5.18
C TRP A 56 15.17 -6.35 6.64
N GLU A 57 15.43 -7.48 7.26
CA GLU A 57 15.99 -7.60 8.61
C GLU A 57 17.49 -7.33 8.65
N ASN A 58 18.18 -7.36 7.52
CA ASN A 58 19.62 -7.14 7.43
C ASN A 58 19.96 -5.66 7.62
N GLN A 59 20.25 -5.29 8.87
CA GLN A 59 20.57 -3.92 9.26
C GLN A 59 21.91 -3.43 8.70
N ASP A 60 22.83 -4.34 8.38
CA ASP A 60 24.12 -3.99 7.78
C ASP A 60 23.93 -3.60 6.31
N LYS A 61 23.06 -4.31 5.59
CA LYS A 61 22.70 -4.01 4.22
C LYS A 61 21.90 -2.70 4.12
N TRP A 62 20.79 -2.60 4.87
CA TRP A 62 19.86 -1.48 4.74
C TRP A 62 20.24 -0.27 5.60
N ASN A 63 21.10 -0.46 6.59
CA ASN A 63 21.62 0.58 7.47
C ASN A 63 20.51 1.46 8.09
N GLY A 64 19.40 0.84 8.41
CA GLY A 64 18.20 1.47 8.95
C GLY A 64 18.01 1.23 10.43
N GLY A 65 16.83 1.59 10.93
CA GLY A 65 16.38 1.33 12.28
C GLY A 65 16.68 2.43 13.29
N TRP A 66 16.61 2.05 14.56
CA TRP A 66 16.74 2.95 15.70
C TRP A 66 17.94 2.56 16.56
N VAL A 67 18.63 3.54 17.10
CA VAL A 67 19.68 3.34 18.10
C VAL A 67 19.28 3.96 19.41
N ARG A 68 19.58 3.26 20.50
CA ARG A 68 19.38 3.79 21.85
C ARG A 68 20.62 4.57 22.27
N LYS A 69 20.40 5.83 22.62
CA LYS A 69 21.46 6.69 23.16
C LYS A 69 21.81 6.30 24.60
N PRO A 70 22.98 6.73 25.11
CA PRO A 70 23.34 6.51 26.51
C PRO A 70 22.34 7.08 27.52
N ASP A 71 21.62 8.16 27.14
CA ASP A 71 20.54 8.77 27.92
C ASP A 71 19.22 7.99 27.91
N GLY A 72 19.19 6.83 27.25
CA GLY A 72 18.04 5.96 27.11
C GLY A 72 17.06 6.35 26.01
N LYS A 73 17.23 7.49 25.35
CA LYS A 73 16.34 7.95 24.26
C LYS A 73 16.61 7.19 22.96
N LEU A 74 15.53 6.91 22.24
CA LEU A 74 15.61 6.35 20.89
C LEU A 74 15.89 7.45 19.87
N GLN A 75 16.80 7.17 18.96
CA GLN A 75 17.12 8.05 17.84
C GLN A 75 17.16 7.24 16.54
N PRO A 76 16.57 7.73 15.44
CA PRO A 76 16.72 7.07 14.14
C PRO A 76 18.19 7.08 13.70
N ARG A 77 18.64 6.00 13.06
CA ARG A 77 20.01 5.82 12.55
C ARG A 77 20.27 6.65 11.27
N GLN A 78 19.83 7.88 11.25
CA GLN A 78 19.95 8.74 10.05
C GLN A 78 21.25 9.54 9.98
N GLY A 79 21.96 9.66 11.08
CA GLY A 79 23.16 10.48 11.18
C GLY A 79 22.88 12.00 11.30
N GLY A 80 23.92 12.80 11.16
CA GLY A 80 23.81 14.26 11.24
C GLY A 80 23.20 14.89 9.98
N LYS A 81 22.91 16.21 10.04
CA LYS A 81 22.25 16.95 8.95
C LYS A 81 22.94 16.82 7.58
N LEU A 82 24.26 16.79 7.55
CA LEU A 82 25.03 16.62 6.31
C LEU A 82 24.86 15.21 5.73
N LYS A 83 24.81 14.17 6.58
CA LYS A 83 24.55 12.81 6.14
C LYS A 83 23.12 12.64 5.61
N ILE A 84 22.15 13.29 6.25
CA ILE A 84 20.76 13.30 5.76
C ILE A 84 20.70 13.97 4.39
N LEU A 85 21.35 15.12 4.22
CA LEU A 85 21.41 15.82 2.94
C LEU A 85 22.08 14.96 1.86
N ALA A 86 23.19 14.33 2.16
CA ALA A 86 23.87 13.43 1.24
C ALA A 86 22.98 12.25 0.83
N ASN A 87 22.24 11.67 1.78
CA ASN A 87 21.32 10.55 1.51
C ASN A 87 20.12 10.92 0.63
N ILE A 88 19.74 12.19 0.57
CA ILE A 88 18.70 12.66 -0.37
C ILE A 88 19.17 12.53 -1.83
N PHE A 89 20.44 12.77 -2.09
CA PHE A 89 20.99 12.77 -3.43
C PHE A 89 21.68 11.46 -3.82
N ALA A 90 22.23 10.74 -2.87
CA ALA A 90 22.96 9.49 -3.09
C ALA A 90 22.82 8.58 -1.86
N ASN A 91 21.76 7.80 -1.81
CA ASN A 91 21.58 6.81 -0.75
C ASN A 91 21.86 5.41 -1.30
N PRO A 92 23.05 4.85 -1.03
CA PRO A 92 23.40 3.51 -1.51
C PRO A 92 22.59 2.38 -0.82
N ASN A 93 21.88 2.71 0.26
CA ASN A 93 21.08 1.76 1.02
C ASN A 93 19.59 1.80 0.63
N LEU A 94 19.21 2.57 -0.39
CA LEU A 94 17.84 2.53 -0.91
C LEU A 94 17.62 1.22 -1.66
N PRO A 95 16.56 0.48 -1.34
CA PRO A 95 16.22 -0.73 -2.08
C PRO A 95 15.86 -0.39 -3.54
N GLN A 96 16.36 -1.21 -4.45
CA GLN A 96 16.04 -1.15 -5.87
C GLN A 96 14.82 -2.02 -6.18
N ILE A 97 14.28 -1.90 -7.37
CA ILE A 97 13.05 -2.60 -7.73
C ILE A 97 13.21 -4.12 -7.73
N ASP A 98 14.37 -4.63 -8.11
CA ASP A 98 14.72 -6.04 -8.11
C ASP A 98 14.85 -6.65 -6.70
N GLU A 99 14.97 -5.80 -5.68
CA GLU A 99 14.96 -6.22 -4.28
C GLU A 99 13.54 -6.37 -3.71
N TYR A 100 12.54 -5.95 -4.46
CA TYR A 100 11.13 -6.15 -4.13
C TYR A 100 10.52 -7.30 -4.93
N TYR A 101 10.68 -7.28 -6.24
CA TYR A 101 10.17 -8.28 -7.16
C TYR A 101 10.86 -8.13 -8.52
N GLU A 102 10.73 -9.12 -9.37
CA GLU A 102 11.20 -9.00 -10.75
C GLU A 102 10.20 -8.14 -11.55
N PRO A 103 10.61 -6.94 -12.02
CA PRO A 103 9.72 -6.08 -12.78
C PRO A 103 9.47 -6.68 -14.16
N PHE A 104 8.23 -6.58 -14.62
CA PHE A 104 7.82 -7.12 -15.91
C PHE A 104 6.99 -6.11 -16.71
N THR A 105 6.95 -6.34 -18.00
CA THR A 105 6.09 -5.66 -18.98
C THR A 105 5.45 -6.71 -19.89
N TYR A 106 4.62 -6.26 -20.82
CA TYR A 106 4.08 -7.13 -21.86
C TYR A 106 4.59 -6.69 -23.25
N ASP A 107 4.55 -7.60 -24.19
CA ASP A 107 4.77 -7.30 -25.61
C ASP A 107 3.54 -6.61 -26.20
N TYR A 108 3.41 -5.32 -25.90
CA TYR A 108 2.27 -4.53 -26.33
C TYR A 108 2.19 -4.39 -27.86
N GLU A 109 3.30 -4.34 -28.55
CA GLU A 109 3.33 -4.24 -30.00
C GLU A 109 2.72 -5.47 -30.63
N HIS A 110 3.11 -6.65 -30.17
CA HIS A 110 2.50 -7.90 -30.62
C HIS A 110 1.02 -7.99 -30.30
N LEU A 111 0.61 -7.58 -29.10
CA LEU A 111 -0.78 -7.63 -28.67
C LEU A 111 -1.66 -6.67 -29.48
N GLN A 112 -1.16 -5.48 -29.82
CA GLN A 112 -1.89 -4.47 -30.58
C GLN A 112 -1.98 -4.76 -32.06
N ASN A 113 -0.96 -5.36 -32.63
CA ASN A 113 -0.85 -5.64 -34.07
C ASN A 113 -1.15 -7.09 -34.42
N ALA A 114 -1.63 -7.88 -33.48
CA ALA A 114 -2.02 -9.27 -33.76
C ALA A 114 -3.13 -9.32 -34.80
N PRO A 115 -3.03 -10.20 -35.80
CA PRO A 115 -4.11 -10.35 -36.80
C PRO A 115 -5.40 -10.82 -36.14
N GLU A 116 -6.53 -10.49 -36.76
CA GLU A 116 -7.84 -11.01 -36.32
C GLU A 116 -7.79 -12.54 -36.29
N MET A 117 -8.04 -13.13 -35.15
CA MET A 117 -8.02 -14.57 -34.91
C MET A 117 -9.27 -14.98 -34.13
N GLN A 118 -9.70 -16.24 -34.30
CA GLN A 118 -10.77 -16.83 -33.48
C GLN A 118 -10.37 -16.94 -31.99
N THR A 119 -9.07 -17.07 -31.73
CA THR A 119 -8.50 -17.16 -30.38
C THR A 119 -7.62 -15.94 -30.16
N PRO A 120 -7.88 -15.11 -29.16
CA PRO A 120 -7.04 -13.95 -28.90
C PRO A 120 -5.62 -14.37 -28.50
N PRO A 121 -4.59 -13.57 -28.83
CA PRO A 121 -3.21 -13.88 -28.46
C PRO A 121 -3.05 -13.88 -26.95
N THR A 122 -2.30 -14.83 -26.43
CA THR A 122 -1.97 -14.90 -25.01
C THR A 122 -0.87 -13.88 -24.68
N ALA A 123 -1.16 -12.96 -23.78
CA ALA A 123 -0.16 -12.04 -23.27
C ALA A 123 0.87 -12.82 -22.42
N ARG A 124 2.15 -12.70 -22.78
CA ARG A 124 3.26 -13.21 -21.98
C ARG A 124 4.05 -12.06 -21.37
N PRO A 125 4.34 -12.09 -20.08
CA PRO A 125 5.18 -11.07 -19.46
C PRO A 125 6.62 -11.21 -19.95
N ILE A 126 7.28 -10.07 -20.02
CA ILE A 126 8.70 -9.96 -20.37
C ILE A 126 9.38 -9.32 -19.16
N SER A 127 10.43 -9.95 -18.66
CA SER A 127 11.25 -9.37 -17.59
C SER A 127 11.90 -8.08 -18.06
N VAL A 128 11.79 -7.02 -17.27
CA VAL A 128 12.47 -5.74 -17.56
C VAL A 128 13.97 -5.85 -17.30
N LEU A 129 14.38 -6.78 -16.44
CA LEU A 129 15.80 -6.98 -16.09
C LEU A 129 16.54 -7.80 -17.15
N THR A 130 15.95 -8.89 -17.60
CA THR A 130 16.61 -9.82 -18.55
C THR A 130 16.20 -9.61 -20.00
N GLY A 131 15.03 -8.99 -20.26
CA GLY A 131 14.42 -8.87 -21.58
C GLY A 131 13.80 -10.17 -22.10
N GLU A 132 13.81 -11.23 -21.31
CA GLU A 132 13.29 -12.54 -21.70
C GLU A 132 11.82 -12.72 -21.31
N LYS A 133 11.14 -13.62 -22.02
CA LYS A 133 9.75 -14.00 -21.69
C LYS A 133 9.72 -14.85 -20.43
N MET A 134 8.91 -14.42 -19.48
CA MET A 134 8.72 -15.12 -18.21
C MET A 134 7.70 -16.24 -18.38
N GLU A 135 7.96 -17.39 -17.80
CA GLU A 135 7.00 -18.49 -17.77
C GLU A 135 5.86 -18.24 -16.78
N LYS A 136 6.16 -17.57 -15.68
CA LYS A 136 5.20 -17.17 -14.64
C LYS A 136 5.51 -15.75 -14.18
N ILE A 137 4.49 -15.05 -13.70
CA ILE A 137 4.64 -13.76 -13.04
C ILE A 137 4.83 -14.03 -11.56
N GLU A 138 5.97 -13.60 -11.02
CA GLU A 138 6.20 -13.59 -9.58
C GLU A 138 5.74 -12.24 -9.00
N TRP A 139 4.56 -12.24 -8.46
CA TRP A 139 4.00 -11.06 -7.81
C TRP A 139 4.44 -10.99 -6.36
N GLY A 140 4.92 -9.83 -5.98
CA GLY A 140 5.28 -9.58 -4.61
C GLY A 140 6.69 -10.03 -4.27
N PRO A 141 6.95 -10.26 -2.98
CA PRO A 141 8.26 -10.66 -2.51
C PRO A 141 8.70 -11.98 -3.15
N ASN A 142 9.99 -12.18 -3.23
CA ASN A 142 10.56 -13.41 -3.72
C ASN A 142 10.15 -14.57 -2.79
N TRP A 143 9.36 -15.50 -3.34
CA TRP A 143 8.82 -16.62 -2.58
C TRP A 143 9.89 -17.63 -2.11
N GLU A 144 11.07 -17.57 -2.69
CA GLU A 144 12.19 -18.43 -2.35
C GLU A 144 13.00 -17.90 -1.16
N ASP A 145 12.85 -16.63 -0.81
CA ASP A 145 13.50 -16.03 0.36
C ASP A 145 12.79 -16.45 1.65
N ASP A 146 13.51 -17.00 2.60
CA ASP A 146 12.95 -17.37 3.91
C ASP A 146 12.92 -16.16 4.88
N LEU A 147 12.26 -15.09 4.48
CA LEU A 147 12.13 -13.87 5.30
C LEU A 147 11.14 -14.03 6.46
N GLY A 148 10.26 -15.01 6.40
CA GLY A 148 9.42 -15.42 7.53
C GLY A 148 10.20 -16.16 8.62
N GLY A 149 11.47 -16.37 8.42
CA GLY A 149 12.34 -17.16 9.27
C GLY A 149 12.22 -18.66 9.04
N GLU A 150 13.17 -19.42 9.58
CA GLU A 150 13.17 -20.87 9.47
C GLU A 150 11.86 -21.47 10.02
N ARG A 151 11.35 -22.49 9.35
CA ARG A 151 10.15 -23.25 9.77
C ARG A 151 10.20 -23.64 11.24
N ALA A 152 11.37 -24.05 11.73
CA ALA A 152 11.57 -24.44 13.13
C ALA A 152 11.45 -23.26 14.10
N LYS A 153 11.79 -22.05 13.68
CA LYS A 153 11.62 -20.82 14.47
C LYS A 153 10.16 -20.37 14.47
N ARG A 154 9.51 -20.38 13.30
CA ARG A 154 8.09 -20.06 13.19
C ARG A 154 7.20 -21.00 14.00
N ALA A 155 7.51 -22.30 13.99
CA ALA A 155 6.77 -23.28 14.76
C ALA A 155 6.85 -23.07 16.29
N LYS A 156 7.81 -22.26 16.75
CA LYS A 156 7.98 -21.90 18.18
C LYS A 156 7.43 -20.52 18.51
N ASP A 157 6.92 -19.78 17.53
CA ASP A 157 6.36 -18.46 17.75
C ASP A 157 5.07 -18.56 18.56
N ALA A 158 4.97 -17.78 19.63
CA ALA A 158 3.82 -17.74 20.51
C ALA A 158 2.55 -17.22 19.83
N LEU A 159 2.67 -16.50 18.71
CA LEU A 159 1.54 -16.03 17.92
C LEU A 159 0.84 -17.16 17.14
N PHE A 160 1.52 -18.28 16.94
CA PHE A 160 1.02 -19.43 16.19
C PHE A 160 0.74 -20.61 17.10
N GLU A 161 -0.26 -20.50 17.98
CA GLU A 161 -0.67 -21.59 18.83
C GLU A 161 -1.83 -22.40 18.23
N GLY A 162 -1.86 -23.72 18.49
CA GLY A 162 -2.93 -24.62 18.05
C GLY A 162 -2.97 -24.88 16.54
N ILE A 163 -4.17 -24.92 15.97
CA ILE A 163 -4.42 -25.22 14.55
C ILE A 163 -3.71 -24.25 13.60
N GLN A 164 -3.56 -22.99 14.01
CA GLN A 164 -2.84 -22.00 13.21
C GLN A 164 -1.37 -22.36 13.08
N LYS A 165 -0.76 -22.90 14.13
CA LYS A 165 0.63 -23.36 14.13
C LYS A 165 0.86 -24.44 13.12
N ASP A 166 -0.04 -25.42 13.03
CA ASP A 166 0.07 -26.54 12.10
C ASP A 166 -0.13 -26.08 10.65
N MET A 167 -1.09 -25.19 10.40
CA MET A 167 -1.31 -24.60 9.08
C MET A 167 -0.08 -23.79 8.62
N HIS A 168 0.45 -22.92 9.46
CA HIS A 168 1.62 -22.12 9.08
C HIS A 168 2.90 -22.93 8.96
N ALA A 169 3.03 -24.01 9.73
CA ALA A 169 4.15 -24.93 9.61
C ALA A 169 4.12 -25.74 8.32
N ALA A 170 2.97 -25.90 7.67
CA ALA A 170 2.83 -26.58 6.40
C ALA A 170 3.31 -25.73 5.20
N PHE A 171 3.36 -24.40 5.35
CA PHE A 171 3.84 -23.49 4.31
C PHE A 171 5.28 -23.05 4.63
N GLU A 172 6.24 -23.70 3.96
CA GLU A 172 7.66 -23.58 4.37
C GLU A 172 8.22 -22.16 4.33
N ASN A 173 7.93 -21.38 3.30
CA ASN A 173 8.58 -20.10 3.04
C ASN A 173 7.62 -18.93 2.96
N THR A 174 6.42 -19.03 3.52
CA THR A 174 5.45 -17.95 3.50
C THR A 174 4.93 -17.68 4.88
N PHE A 175 4.85 -16.41 5.22
CA PHE A 175 3.95 -16.01 6.27
C PHE A 175 2.77 -15.23 5.68
N MET A 176 1.59 -15.39 6.27
CA MET A 176 0.39 -14.69 5.82
C MET A 176 0.09 -13.56 6.79
N MET A 177 -0.18 -12.39 6.23
CA MET A 177 -0.68 -11.26 6.99
C MET A 177 -1.92 -10.69 6.32
N TYR A 178 -2.75 -10.05 7.11
CA TYR A 178 -3.90 -9.31 6.62
C TYR A 178 -3.60 -7.83 6.69
N LEU A 179 -3.69 -7.15 5.56
CA LEU A 179 -3.38 -5.73 5.43
C LEU A 179 -4.65 -4.94 5.10
N PRO A 180 -5.23 -4.22 6.07
CA PRO A 180 -6.27 -3.24 5.79
C PRO A 180 -5.67 -2.11 4.95
N ARG A 181 -6.20 -1.93 3.73
CA ARG A 181 -5.75 -0.87 2.81
C ARG A 181 -6.81 0.19 2.65
N LEU A 182 -6.46 1.39 3.05
CA LEU A 182 -7.30 2.59 2.93
C LEU A 182 -6.49 3.75 2.34
N CYS A 183 -7.10 4.92 2.19
CA CYS A 183 -6.37 6.11 1.77
C CYS A 183 -5.41 6.58 2.87
N GLU A 184 -4.16 6.80 2.53
CA GLU A 184 -3.10 7.20 3.45
C GLU A 184 -3.20 8.67 3.88
N HIS A 185 -4.07 9.47 3.29
CA HIS A 185 -4.14 10.93 3.50
C HIS A 185 -2.75 11.57 3.51
N CYS A 186 -1.94 11.23 2.52
CA CYS A 186 -0.50 11.47 2.40
C CYS A 186 -0.07 12.85 2.89
N LEU A 187 1.13 12.94 3.47
CA LEU A 187 1.73 14.21 3.86
C LEU A 187 1.92 15.13 2.65
N ASN A 188 2.42 14.56 1.54
CA ASN A 188 2.57 15.24 0.25
C ASN A 188 1.66 14.54 -0.79
N PRO A 189 0.37 14.90 -0.86
CA PRO A 189 -0.59 14.16 -1.66
C PRO A 189 -0.46 14.47 -3.15
N THR A 190 0.01 13.51 -3.93
CA THR A 190 0.11 13.61 -5.39
C THR A 190 -1.24 13.81 -6.06
N CYS A 191 -2.31 13.29 -5.47
CA CYS A 191 -3.67 13.50 -5.97
C CYS A 191 -4.12 14.97 -5.89
N VAL A 192 -3.64 15.73 -4.91
CA VAL A 192 -3.88 17.18 -4.83
C VAL A 192 -3.11 17.87 -5.95
N ALA A 193 -1.83 17.53 -6.13
CA ALA A 193 -0.98 18.11 -7.16
C ALA A 193 -1.48 17.81 -8.59
N SER A 194 -2.09 16.64 -8.80
CA SER A 194 -2.57 16.21 -10.11
C SER A 194 -3.97 16.71 -10.48
N CYS A 195 -4.65 17.43 -9.59
CA CYS A 195 -6.02 17.89 -9.83
C CYS A 195 -6.06 19.24 -10.57
N PRO A 196 -6.46 19.31 -11.86
CA PRO A 196 -6.44 20.58 -12.61
C PRO A 196 -7.44 21.60 -12.09
N SER A 197 -8.57 21.14 -11.52
CA SER A 197 -9.59 22.03 -10.97
C SER A 197 -9.33 22.49 -9.55
N GLY A 198 -8.27 21.99 -8.91
CA GLY A 198 -7.98 22.27 -7.49
C GLY A 198 -9.08 21.78 -6.53
N SER A 199 -9.91 20.84 -6.97
CA SER A 199 -11.00 20.31 -6.13
C SER A 199 -10.52 19.41 -5.01
N ILE A 200 -9.32 18.84 -5.13
CA ILE A 200 -8.71 18.03 -4.07
C ILE A 200 -7.82 18.93 -3.24
N TYR A 201 -8.01 18.88 -1.95
CA TYR A 201 -7.25 19.71 -1.02
C TYR A 201 -6.92 18.95 0.27
N LYS A 202 -5.89 19.40 0.95
CA LYS A 202 -5.50 18.91 2.26
C LYS A 202 -5.95 19.91 3.30
N ARG A 203 -6.72 19.48 4.30
CA ARG A 203 -7.17 20.35 5.39
C ARG A 203 -5.98 20.81 6.22
N GLU A 204 -6.00 22.06 6.63
CA GLU A 204 -4.92 22.63 7.44
C GLU A 204 -4.99 22.21 8.90
N ASP A 205 -6.17 21.94 9.42
CA ASP A 205 -6.41 21.65 10.83
C ASP A 205 -5.95 20.25 11.23
N ASP A 206 -6.18 19.25 10.37
CA ASP A 206 -5.98 17.84 10.67
C ASP A 206 -5.25 17.04 9.59
N GLY A 207 -4.93 17.68 8.48
CA GLY A 207 -4.22 17.04 7.37
C GLY A 207 -5.05 16.02 6.57
N ILE A 208 -6.35 15.94 6.78
CA ILE A 208 -7.22 15.07 5.99
C ILE A 208 -7.30 15.58 4.54
N VAL A 209 -7.12 14.70 3.58
CA VAL A 209 -7.25 15.03 2.15
C VAL A 209 -8.68 14.76 1.71
N LEU A 210 -9.36 15.79 1.23
CA LEU A 210 -10.76 15.75 0.80
C LEU A 210 -10.90 16.17 -0.66
N ILE A 211 -12.07 15.88 -1.22
CA ILE A 211 -12.49 16.31 -2.56
C ILE A 211 -13.71 17.19 -2.42
N ASP A 212 -13.58 18.45 -2.83
CA ASP A 212 -14.70 19.37 -2.98
C ASP A 212 -15.54 18.91 -4.16
N GLN A 213 -16.73 18.41 -3.86
CA GLN A 213 -17.62 17.83 -4.87
C GLN A 213 -18.18 18.89 -5.82
N ASP A 214 -18.32 20.14 -5.38
CA ASP A 214 -18.84 21.22 -6.24
C ASP A 214 -17.82 21.66 -7.29
N LYS A 215 -16.52 21.61 -6.93
CA LYS A 215 -15.42 21.94 -7.84
C LYS A 215 -14.95 20.75 -8.69
N CYS A 216 -15.27 19.53 -8.31
CA CYS A 216 -14.84 18.36 -9.06
C CYS A 216 -15.47 18.33 -10.45
N ARG A 217 -14.65 18.20 -11.49
CA ARG A 217 -15.08 18.11 -12.91
C ARG A 217 -14.88 16.73 -13.53
N GLY A 218 -14.57 15.73 -12.70
CA GLY A 218 -14.46 14.34 -13.16
C GLY A 218 -13.28 14.04 -14.09
N TRP A 219 -12.21 14.82 -14.06
CA TRP A 219 -11.05 14.65 -14.94
C TRP A 219 -10.25 13.36 -14.69
N ARG A 220 -10.47 12.70 -13.58
CA ARG A 220 -9.86 11.41 -13.17
C ARG A 220 -8.34 11.40 -13.05
N MET A 221 -7.65 12.51 -13.25
CA MET A 221 -6.19 12.58 -13.12
C MET A 221 -5.72 12.23 -11.70
N CYS A 222 -6.54 12.52 -10.68
CA CYS A 222 -6.28 12.12 -9.30
C CYS A 222 -6.26 10.60 -9.10
N ILE A 223 -7.06 9.84 -9.87
CA ILE A 223 -7.09 8.38 -9.83
C ILE A 223 -5.76 7.83 -10.35
N SER A 224 -5.29 8.36 -11.47
CA SER A 224 -3.98 8.00 -12.03
C SER A 224 -2.83 8.45 -11.13
N GLY A 225 -2.93 9.64 -10.55
CA GLY A 225 -1.90 10.22 -9.68
C GLY A 225 -1.80 9.57 -8.30
N CYS A 226 -2.78 8.77 -7.87
CA CYS A 226 -2.70 8.08 -6.58
C CYS A 226 -1.87 6.80 -6.70
N PRO A 227 -0.71 6.70 -6.02
CA PRO A 227 0.11 5.49 -6.08
C PRO A 227 -0.58 4.28 -5.44
N TYR A 228 -1.44 4.51 -4.47
CA TYR A 228 -2.19 3.46 -3.76
C TYR A 228 -3.52 3.10 -4.44
N LYS A 229 -3.91 3.82 -5.50
CA LYS A 229 -5.17 3.62 -6.23
C LYS A 229 -6.42 3.63 -5.32
N LYS A 230 -6.44 4.56 -4.35
CA LYS A 230 -7.53 4.72 -3.37
C LYS A 230 -8.44 5.92 -3.67
N ILE A 231 -8.57 6.28 -4.94
CA ILE A 231 -9.55 7.24 -5.44
C ILE A 231 -10.39 6.54 -6.48
N TYR A 232 -11.68 6.72 -6.39
CA TYR A 232 -12.68 6.04 -7.19
C TYR A 232 -13.50 7.07 -7.97
N TYR A 233 -14.14 6.63 -9.02
CA TYR A 233 -15.00 7.46 -9.83
C TYR A 233 -16.45 7.09 -9.59
N ASN A 234 -17.28 8.05 -9.24
CA ASN A 234 -18.71 7.84 -9.14
C ASN A 234 -19.33 8.03 -10.53
N TRP A 235 -19.82 6.92 -11.09
CA TRP A 235 -20.37 6.88 -12.44
C TRP A 235 -21.71 7.61 -12.57
N THR A 236 -22.45 7.76 -11.47
CA THR A 236 -23.71 8.49 -11.46
C THR A 236 -23.49 9.99 -11.36
N SER A 237 -22.64 10.45 -10.46
CA SER A 237 -22.36 11.88 -10.29
C SER A 237 -21.31 12.44 -11.25
N GLY A 238 -20.53 11.58 -11.90
CA GLY A 238 -19.41 11.99 -12.73
C GLY A 238 -18.22 12.60 -11.97
N LYS A 239 -18.08 12.29 -10.69
CA LYS A 239 -17.09 12.92 -9.81
C LYS A 239 -16.19 11.90 -9.15
N ALA A 240 -15.03 12.33 -8.68
CA ALA A 240 -14.10 11.47 -7.95
C ALA A 240 -14.47 11.44 -6.46
N GLU A 241 -14.30 10.27 -5.86
CA GLU A 241 -14.55 10.04 -4.44
C GLU A 241 -13.46 9.19 -3.82
N LYS A 242 -13.25 9.34 -2.53
CA LYS A 242 -12.26 8.58 -1.77
C LYS A 242 -12.59 8.57 -0.28
N CYS A 243 -11.87 7.77 0.49
CA CYS A 243 -11.94 7.80 1.94
C CYS A 243 -11.82 9.23 2.46
N THR A 244 -12.76 9.63 3.31
CA THR A 244 -12.81 10.95 3.96
C THR A 244 -12.23 10.93 5.37
N PHE A 245 -11.63 9.81 5.78
CA PHE A 245 -11.22 9.55 7.17
C PHE A 245 -12.39 9.68 8.17
N CYS A 246 -13.61 9.50 7.68
CA CYS A 246 -14.85 9.70 8.45
C CYS A 246 -14.89 11.07 9.19
N TYR A 247 -14.36 12.14 8.58
CA TYR A 247 -14.24 13.44 9.26
C TYR A 247 -15.55 13.93 9.93
N PRO A 248 -16.76 13.71 9.37
CA PRO A 248 -17.98 14.12 10.06
C PRO A 248 -18.19 13.42 11.41
N ARG A 249 -17.72 12.17 11.51
CA ARG A 249 -17.76 11.43 12.78
C ARG A 249 -16.70 11.94 13.76
N ILE A 250 -15.49 12.19 13.27
CA ILE A 250 -14.38 12.71 14.07
C ILE A 250 -14.74 14.09 14.65
N GLU A 251 -15.33 14.96 13.84
CA GLU A 251 -15.80 16.27 14.28
C GLU A 251 -16.90 16.20 15.35
N SER A 252 -17.68 15.13 15.36
CA SER A 252 -18.67 14.86 16.41
C SER A 252 -18.12 14.04 17.60
N GLY A 253 -16.79 13.83 17.66
CA GLY A 253 -16.15 13.08 18.75
C GLY A 253 -16.29 11.55 18.64
N GLN A 254 -16.67 11.03 17.46
CA GLN A 254 -16.82 9.60 17.23
C GLN A 254 -15.60 9.04 16.49
N PRO A 255 -15.25 7.77 16.71
CA PRO A 255 -14.19 7.12 15.93
C PRO A 255 -14.61 6.90 14.48
N THR A 256 -13.63 6.57 13.62
CA THR A 256 -13.91 6.13 12.25
C THR A 256 -14.72 4.82 12.25
N VAL A 257 -15.49 4.56 11.19
CA VAL A 257 -16.30 3.33 11.12
C VAL A 257 -15.48 2.05 10.96
N CYS A 258 -14.21 2.18 10.60
CA CYS A 258 -13.29 1.06 10.40
C CYS A 258 -12.36 0.82 11.59
N SER A 259 -12.48 1.59 12.67
CA SER A 259 -11.70 1.43 13.90
C SER A 259 -12.46 0.71 15.01
#